data_46e2adf726e1f3964e68c8966eb98c62
#
_entry.id   46e2adf726e1f3964e68c8966eb98c62
#
_cell.length_a   1.000
_cell.length_b   1.000
_cell.length_c   1.000
_cell.angle_alpha   90.00
_cell.angle_beta   90.00
_cell.angle_gamma   90.00
#
_symmetry.space_group_name_H-M   'P 1'
#
loop_
_entity.id
_entity.type
_entity.pdbx_description
1 polymer ?
#
loop_
_entity_poly.entity_id
_entity_poly.type
_entity_poly.pdbx_seq_one_letter_code
_entity_poly.pdbx_strand_id
1 'polypeptide(L)'
;MLETRDLSIRFGGHVAVNAVSCAFAPGTLTAIVGPNGAGKTTYFNLVSGQLPASSGSVWLGGRELTRLGAAERTRAGLGRAFQLTNLFPGLSVLENVRLAVQATREGRHQRGMNLWSVWSDHQGLTRRAQDILASVALQARADDAVSSLPHGDQRKLEVALLMALEPQVFMFDEPTAGMNAAEAPVILDLIRRLKQDKTKTILLVEHKMDVVCELADRIVVLHNGSLVADGEPATVMASAVVQEAYLGVAKEAA
;
A
#
# COMPACT_ATOMS: atom_id res chain seq x y z
N MET A 1 1.97 13.54 -7.26
CA MET A 1 2.05 13.79 -5.80
C MET A 1 0.72 13.40 -5.19
N LEU A 2 0.72 12.66 -4.09
CA LEU A 2 -0.45 12.36 -3.25
C LEU A 2 -0.46 13.36 -2.08
N GLU A 3 -1.63 13.91 -1.75
CA GLU A 3 -1.77 14.88 -0.67
C GLU A 3 -3.00 14.58 0.18
N THR A 4 -2.90 14.81 1.47
CA THR A 4 -4.04 14.92 2.41
C THR A 4 -4.05 16.31 3.01
N ARG A 5 -5.25 16.90 3.17
CA ARG A 5 -5.42 18.25 3.72
C ARG A 5 -6.47 18.18 4.81
N ASP A 6 -6.06 18.41 6.06
CA ASP A 6 -6.87 18.39 7.28
C ASP A 6 -7.77 17.16 7.41
N LEU A 7 -7.25 16.00 6.96
CA LEU A 7 -8.00 14.76 6.85
C LEU A 7 -8.37 14.26 8.24
N SER A 8 -9.66 14.06 8.48
CA SER A 8 -10.18 13.67 9.79
C SER A 8 -11.30 12.63 9.69
N ILE A 9 -11.40 11.78 10.71
CA ILE A 9 -12.53 10.88 10.92
C ILE A 9 -12.87 10.75 12.40
N ARG A 10 -14.17 10.72 12.67
CA ARG A 10 -14.75 10.49 14.00
C ARG A 10 -15.64 9.27 13.98
N PHE A 11 -15.56 8.46 15.02
CA PHE A 11 -16.47 7.35 15.29
C PHE A 11 -17.22 7.65 16.59
N GLY A 12 -18.45 8.15 16.47
CA GLY A 12 -19.16 8.68 17.64
C GLY A 12 -18.40 9.82 18.31
N GLY A 13 -18.05 9.66 19.58
CA GLY A 13 -17.27 10.64 20.36
C GLY A 13 -15.76 10.56 20.17
N HIS A 14 -15.25 9.49 19.54
CA HIS A 14 -13.81 9.26 19.37
C HIS A 14 -13.28 9.82 18.05
N VAL A 15 -12.21 10.62 18.10
CA VAL A 15 -11.50 11.13 16.92
C VAL A 15 -10.34 10.20 16.64
N ALA A 16 -10.45 9.37 15.60
CA ALA A 16 -9.42 8.38 15.25
C ALA A 16 -8.32 8.94 14.34
N VAL A 17 -8.63 9.97 13.54
CA VAL A 17 -7.67 10.78 12.79
C VAL A 17 -8.11 12.22 12.87
N ASN A 18 -7.18 13.12 13.17
CA ASN A 18 -7.46 14.52 13.49
C ASN A 18 -6.59 15.47 12.64
N ALA A 19 -7.20 16.10 11.65
CA ALA A 19 -6.62 17.14 10.80
C ALA A 19 -5.20 16.79 10.24
N VAL A 20 -5.02 15.56 9.76
CA VAL A 20 -3.73 15.12 9.23
C VAL A 20 -3.52 15.67 7.82
N SER A 21 -2.52 16.53 7.66
CA SER A 21 -2.10 17.12 6.39
C SER A 21 -0.68 16.63 6.04
N CYS A 22 -0.55 15.91 4.92
CA CYS A 22 0.73 15.38 4.43
C CYS A 22 0.78 15.47 2.91
N ALA A 23 1.98 15.69 2.37
CA ALA A 23 2.25 15.60 0.93
C ALA A 23 3.29 14.50 0.68
N PHE A 24 3.00 13.57 -0.23
CA PHE A 24 3.86 12.43 -0.56
C PHE A 24 4.36 12.58 -2.00
N ALA A 25 5.65 12.88 -2.13
CA ALA A 25 6.26 13.14 -3.43
C ALA A 25 6.48 11.86 -4.24
N PRO A 26 6.42 11.90 -5.57
CA PRO A 26 6.93 10.83 -6.43
C PRO A 26 8.41 10.55 -6.16
N GLY A 27 8.82 9.29 -6.33
CA GLY A 27 10.20 8.85 -6.11
C GLY A 27 10.60 8.66 -4.66
N THR A 28 9.64 8.79 -3.71
CA THR A 28 9.92 8.63 -2.27
C THR A 28 9.14 7.46 -1.67
N LEU A 29 9.77 6.79 -0.71
CA LEU A 29 9.13 5.88 0.21
C LEU A 29 8.95 6.57 1.56
N THR A 30 7.69 6.81 1.93
CA THR A 30 7.34 7.37 3.24
C THR A 30 6.79 6.27 4.14
N ALA A 31 7.45 6.03 5.27
CA ALA A 31 6.93 5.17 6.31
C ALA A 31 6.00 5.95 7.24
N ILE A 32 4.83 5.36 7.55
CA ILE A 32 3.88 5.90 8.53
C ILE A 32 3.95 5.00 9.76
N VAL A 33 4.42 5.56 10.85
CA VAL A 33 4.71 4.86 12.08
C VAL A 33 3.95 5.47 13.26
N GLY A 34 3.92 4.78 14.39
CA GLY A 34 3.25 5.22 15.60
C GLY A 34 2.82 4.03 16.46
N PRO A 35 2.50 4.20 17.74
CA PRO A 35 2.05 3.12 18.62
C PRO A 35 0.74 2.49 18.15
N ASN A 36 0.36 1.39 18.79
CA ASN A 36 -0.95 0.77 18.55
C ASN A 36 -2.05 1.76 18.94
N GLY A 37 -3.09 1.86 18.11
CA GLY A 37 -4.16 2.85 18.30
C GLY A 37 -3.83 4.27 17.82
N ALA A 38 -2.63 4.55 17.28
CA ALA A 38 -2.25 5.88 16.80
C ALA A 38 -3.06 6.39 15.59
N GLY A 39 -3.90 5.56 14.97
CA GLY A 39 -4.72 5.94 13.81
C GLY A 39 -4.12 5.58 12.45
N LYS A 40 -2.98 4.87 12.38
CA LYS A 40 -2.27 4.54 11.12
C LYS A 40 -3.16 3.83 10.09
N THR A 41 -3.74 2.70 10.47
CA THR A 41 -4.64 1.92 9.60
C THR A 41 -5.89 2.72 9.23
N THR A 42 -6.43 3.51 10.17
CA THR A 42 -7.58 4.40 9.89
C THR A 42 -7.20 5.47 8.87
N TYR A 43 -6.03 6.09 9.00
CA TYR A 43 -5.51 7.05 8.03
C TYR A 43 -5.31 6.40 6.64
N PHE A 44 -4.74 5.20 6.58
CA PHE A 44 -4.64 4.43 5.34
C PHE A 44 -6.00 4.14 4.72
N ASN A 45 -7.01 3.79 5.54
CA ASN A 45 -8.38 3.56 5.08
C ASN A 45 -9.03 4.82 4.50
N LEU A 46 -8.74 5.98 5.09
CA LEU A 46 -9.18 7.28 4.56
C LEU A 46 -8.52 7.59 3.22
N VAL A 47 -7.20 7.43 3.12
CA VAL A 47 -6.43 7.70 1.90
C VAL A 47 -6.83 6.74 0.78
N SER A 48 -7.04 5.46 1.08
CA SER A 48 -7.45 4.45 0.08
C SER A 48 -8.93 4.48 -0.30
N GLY A 49 -9.76 5.25 0.43
CA GLY A 49 -11.21 5.36 0.16
C GLY A 49 -12.03 4.19 0.69
N GLN A 50 -11.50 3.40 1.61
CA GLN A 50 -12.25 2.35 2.31
C GLN A 50 -13.13 2.92 3.43
N LEU A 51 -12.74 4.06 3.98
CA LEU A 51 -13.54 4.84 4.91
C LEU A 51 -13.78 6.23 4.35
N PRO A 52 -15.02 6.77 4.45
CA PRO A 52 -15.29 8.15 4.13
C PRO A 52 -14.70 9.06 5.20
N ALA A 53 -14.09 10.18 4.81
CA ALA A 53 -13.64 11.19 5.74
C ALA A 53 -14.81 11.96 6.36
N SER A 54 -14.69 12.33 7.64
CA SER A 54 -15.63 13.27 8.28
C SER A 54 -15.37 14.72 7.83
N SER A 55 -14.10 15.07 7.58
CA SER A 55 -13.67 16.36 7.03
C SER A 55 -12.29 16.25 6.39
N GLY A 56 -11.86 17.31 5.70
CA GLY A 56 -10.61 17.34 4.95
C GLY A 56 -10.72 16.70 3.58
N SER A 57 -9.58 16.53 2.91
CA SER A 57 -9.58 16.05 1.52
C SER A 57 -8.34 15.24 1.17
N VAL A 58 -8.49 14.38 0.14
CA VAL A 58 -7.42 13.55 -0.46
C VAL A 58 -7.27 13.94 -1.92
N TRP A 59 -6.03 14.16 -2.37
CA TRP A 59 -5.70 14.62 -3.72
C TRP A 59 -4.61 13.75 -4.35
N LEU A 60 -4.72 13.45 -5.63
CA LEU A 60 -3.69 12.76 -6.40
C LEU A 60 -3.46 13.50 -7.73
N GLY A 61 -2.23 13.98 -7.95
CA GLY A 61 -1.87 14.68 -9.18
C GLY A 61 -2.73 15.91 -9.46
N GLY A 62 -3.17 16.64 -8.44
CA GLY A 62 -4.06 17.81 -8.56
C GLY A 62 -5.54 17.49 -8.70
N ARG A 63 -5.91 16.20 -8.77
CA ARG A 63 -7.31 15.74 -8.79
C ARG A 63 -7.77 15.39 -7.38
N GLU A 64 -8.91 15.91 -6.96
CA GLU A 64 -9.53 15.53 -5.70
C GLU A 64 -10.18 14.13 -5.79
N LEU A 65 -9.86 13.28 -4.79
CA LEU A 65 -10.36 11.90 -4.69
C LEU A 65 -11.30 11.70 -3.48
N THR A 66 -11.55 12.73 -2.68
CA THR A 66 -12.21 12.63 -1.37
C THR A 66 -13.53 11.86 -1.41
N ARG A 67 -14.35 12.12 -2.43
CA ARG A 67 -15.68 11.49 -2.59
C ARG A 67 -15.66 10.17 -3.35
N LEU A 68 -14.50 9.77 -3.87
CA LEU A 68 -14.35 8.51 -4.61
C LEU A 68 -14.18 7.35 -3.65
N GLY A 69 -14.85 6.23 -3.94
CA GLY A 69 -14.66 4.97 -3.24
C GLY A 69 -13.35 4.27 -3.63
N ALA A 70 -12.99 3.19 -2.91
CA ALA A 70 -11.73 2.47 -3.09
C ALA A 70 -11.50 2.02 -4.55
N ALA A 71 -12.50 1.45 -5.22
CA ALA A 71 -12.36 0.99 -6.61
C ALA A 71 -12.08 2.15 -7.59
N GLU A 72 -12.68 3.32 -7.37
CA GLU A 72 -12.46 4.50 -8.20
C GLU A 72 -11.09 5.11 -7.96
N ARG A 73 -10.60 5.12 -6.68
CA ARG A 73 -9.24 5.57 -6.35
C ARG A 73 -8.20 4.62 -6.93
N THR A 74 -8.47 3.31 -6.98
CA THR A 74 -7.59 2.35 -7.65
C THR A 74 -7.50 2.66 -9.15
N ARG A 75 -8.60 2.93 -9.83
CA ARG A 75 -8.60 3.38 -11.24
C ARG A 75 -7.90 4.71 -11.44
N ALA A 76 -7.91 5.58 -10.42
CA ALA A 76 -7.18 6.85 -10.45
C ALA A 76 -5.67 6.69 -10.22
N GLY A 77 -5.19 5.48 -9.92
CA GLY A 77 -3.77 5.17 -9.74
C GLY A 77 -3.30 5.03 -8.30
N LEU A 78 -4.22 4.82 -7.34
CA LEU A 78 -3.89 4.58 -5.95
C LEU A 78 -4.11 3.10 -5.61
N GLY A 79 -3.04 2.31 -5.49
CA GLY A 79 -3.12 0.89 -5.18
C GLY A 79 -2.76 0.58 -3.73
N ARG A 80 -3.52 -0.33 -3.10
CA ARG A 80 -3.26 -0.80 -1.73
C ARG A 80 -3.22 -2.33 -1.69
N ALA A 81 -2.19 -2.88 -1.04
CA ALA A 81 -2.08 -4.30 -0.71
C ALA A 81 -2.45 -4.56 0.77
N PHE A 82 -2.86 -5.78 1.07
CA PHE A 82 -2.99 -6.39 2.42
C PHE A 82 -4.24 -6.11 3.26
N GLN A 83 -5.29 -5.44 2.74
CA GLN A 83 -6.50 -5.25 3.56
C GLN A 83 -7.80 -5.84 3.00
N LEU A 84 -7.85 -6.20 1.73
CA LEU A 84 -8.96 -6.93 1.13
C LEU A 84 -8.39 -7.86 0.07
N THR A 85 -8.12 -9.08 0.45
CA THR A 85 -7.76 -10.16 -0.45
C THR A 85 -8.97 -10.51 -1.33
N ASN A 86 -9.17 -9.77 -2.39
CA ASN A 86 -10.08 -10.16 -3.45
C ASN A 86 -9.37 -11.16 -4.39
N LEU A 87 -8.77 -12.19 -3.79
CA LEU A 87 -8.26 -13.33 -4.54
C LEU A 87 -9.45 -14.15 -5.02
N PHE A 88 -9.38 -14.63 -6.24
CA PHE A 88 -10.32 -15.63 -6.75
C PHE A 88 -9.82 -17.03 -6.36
N PRO A 89 -10.33 -17.62 -5.27
CA PRO A 89 -9.74 -18.83 -4.68
C PRO A 89 -9.85 -20.07 -5.58
N GLY A 90 -10.84 -20.07 -6.48
CA GLY A 90 -11.07 -21.14 -7.44
C GLY A 90 -10.27 -21.02 -8.73
N LEU A 91 -9.58 -19.90 -8.95
CA LEU A 91 -8.71 -19.70 -10.11
C LEU A 91 -7.26 -20.01 -9.74
N SER A 92 -6.43 -20.26 -10.76
CA SER A 92 -4.99 -20.42 -10.58
C SER A 92 -4.32 -19.10 -10.17
N VAL A 93 -3.12 -19.19 -9.62
CA VAL A 93 -2.27 -18.04 -9.29
C VAL A 93 -2.02 -17.19 -10.55
N LEU A 94 -1.72 -17.83 -11.69
CA LEU A 94 -1.50 -17.15 -12.96
C LEU A 94 -2.75 -16.42 -13.44
N GLU A 95 -3.92 -17.05 -13.37
CA GLU A 95 -5.18 -16.46 -13.80
C GLU A 95 -5.55 -15.23 -12.97
N ASN A 96 -5.33 -15.26 -11.65
CA ASN A 96 -5.54 -14.10 -10.79
C ASN A 96 -4.70 -12.90 -11.26
N VAL A 97 -3.39 -13.08 -11.49
CA VAL A 97 -2.50 -12.00 -11.94
C VAL A 97 -2.86 -11.55 -13.35
N ARG A 98 -3.18 -12.49 -14.26
CA ARG A 98 -3.59 -12.18 -15.63
C ARG A 98 -4.84 -11.30 -15.68
N LEU A 99 -5.84 -11.58 -14.83
CA LEU A 99 -7.05 -10.73 -14.72
C LEU A 99 -6.71 -9.31 -14.26
N ALA A 100 -5.79 -9.16 -13.31
CA ALA A 100 -5.34 -7.84 -12.87
C ALA A 100 -4.59 -7.07 -13.97
N VAL A 101 -3.72 -7.75 -14.73
CA VAL A 101 -3.04 -7.17 -15.92
C VAL A 101 -4.05 -6.76 -16.98
N GLN A 102 -5.08 -7.58 -17.22
CA GLN A 102 -6.14 -7.28 -18.18
C GLN A 102 -6.91 -6.02 -17.77
N ALA A 103 -7.30 -5.91 -16.50
CA ALA A 103 -8.07 -4.78 -15.98
C ALA A 103 -7.36 -3.41 -16.19
N THR A 104 -6.03 -3.38 -16.18
CA THR A 104 -5.26 -2.15 -16.44
C THR A 104 -5.25 -1.76 -17.91
N ARG A 105 -5.16 -2.71 -18.83
CA ARG A 105 -5.17 -2.46 -20.27
C ARG A 105 -6.54 -2.01 -20.77
N GLU A 106 -7.60 -2.66 -20.33
CA GLU A 106 -8.97 -2.34 -20.72
C GLU A 106 -9.43 -1.01 -20.12
N GLY A 107 -9.02 -0.68 -18.90
CA GLY A 107 -9.31 0.63 -18.30
C GLY A 107 -8.67 1.81 -19.03
N ARG A 108 -7.56 1.62 -19.75
CA ARG A 108 -6.92 2.63 -20.59
C ARG A 108 -7.47 2.69 -22.02
N HIS A 109 -8.11 1.62 -22.49
CA HIS A 109 -8.60 1.49 -23.87
C HIS A 109 -10.11 1.14 -23.88
N GLN A 110 -10.92 1.98 -23.27
CA GLN A 110 -12.40 1.83 -23.25
C GLN A 110 -13.07 1.91 -24.66
N ARG A 111 -12.49 1.29 -25.70
CA ARG A 111 -13.12 1.16 -27.02
C ARG A 111 -12.87 -0.23 -27.60
N GLY A 112 -13.86 -1.08 -27.47
CA GLY A 112 -13.95 -2.33 -28.21
C GLY A 112 -13.58 -3.57 -27.39
N MET A 113 -14.43 -3.94 -26.43
CA MET A 113 -14.44 -5.30 -25.90
C MET A 113 -14.82 -6.22 -27.06
N ASN A 114 -13.82 -6.92 -27.62
CA ASN A 114 -14.07 -7.94 -28.64
C ASN A 114 -14.60 -9.18 -27.91
N LEU A 115 -15.92 -9.28 -27.79
CA LEU A 115 -16.62 -10.37 -27.09
C LEU A 115 -16.32 -11.78 -27.68
N TRP A 116 -15.61 -11.83 -28.81
CA TRP A 116 -15.27 -13.05 -29.54
C TRP A 116 -13.78 -13.46 -29.37
N SER A 117 -12.95 -12.68 -28.65
CA SER A 117 -11.57 -13.09 -28.42
C SER A 117 -11.49 -14.08 -27.25
N VAL A 118 -10.95 -15.26 -27.52
CA VAL A 118 -10.69 -16.27 -26.50
C VAL A 118 -9.49 -15.82 -25.65
N TRP A 119 -9.53 -16.05 -24.35
CA TRP A 119 -8.47 -15.64 -23.40
C TRP A 119 -7.06 -16.15 -23.78
N SER A 120 -6.97 -17.30 -24.48
CA SER A 120 -5.73 -17.87 -24.99
C SER A 120 -5.01 -17.01 -26.03
N ASP A 121 -5.73 -16.08 -26.68
CA ASP A 121 -5.18 -15.25 -27.76
C ASP A 121 -4.32 -14.10 -27.23
N HIS A 122 -4.27 -13.89 -25.91
CA HIS A 122 -3.59 -12.79 -25.27
C HIS A 122 -2.22 -13.20 -24.67
N GLN A 123 -1.33 -13.79 -25.48
CA GLN A 123 0.02 -14.20 -25.06
C GLN A 123 0.81 -13.11 -24.32
N GLY A 124 0.62 -11.85 -24.70
CA GLY A 124 1.26 -10.72 -24.03
C GLY A 124 0.78 -10.50 -22.57
N LEU A 125 -0.48 -10.80 -22.26
CA LEU A 125 -1.02 -10.71 -20.88
C LEU A 125 -0.45 -11.83 -20.02
N THR A 126 -0.41 -13.05 -20.57
CA THR A 126 0.15 -14.23 -19.90
C THR A 126 1.63 -14.04 -19.58
N ARG A 127 2.43 -13.58 -20.57
CA ARG A 127 3.85 -13.29 -20.35
C ARG A 127 4.04 -12.25 -19.25
N ARG A 128 3.30 -11.14 -19.31
CA ARG A 128 3.38 -10.09 -18.25
C ARG A 128 3.02 -10.64 -16.88
N ALA A 129 1.99 -11.49 -16.78
CA ALA A 129 1.61 -12.12 -15.52
C ALA A 129 2.70 -13.07 -15.01
N GLN A 130 3.34 -13.84 -15.89
CA GLN A 130 4.48 -14.72 -15.55
C GLN A 130 5.69 -13.93 -15.05
N ASP A 131 6.03 -12.80 -15.69
CA ASP A 131 7.13 -11.92 -15.26
C ASP A 131 6.86 -11.35 -13.85
N ILE A 132 5.62 -10.96 -13.58
CA ILE A 132 5.21 -10.50 -12.25
C ILE A 132 5.33 -11.63 -11.23
N LEU A 133 4.85 -12.84 -11.53
CA LEU A 133 4.96 -14.00 -10.64
C LEU A 133 6.41 -14.37 -10.36
N ALA A 134 7.29 -14.27 -11.36
CA ALA A 134 8.72 -14.48 -11.17
C ALA A 134 9.32 -13.46 -10.19
N SER A 135 8.90 -12.20 -10.26
CA SER A 135 9.41 -11.12 -9.38
C SER A 135 9.06 -11.32 -7.90
N VAL A 136 7.96 -12.04 -7.61
CA VAL A 136 7.51 -12.39 -6.25
C VAL A 136 7.83 -13.84 -5.86
N ALA A 137 8.62 -14.56 -6.65
CA ALA A 137 8.99 -15.96 -6.45
C ALA A 137 7.78 -16.92 -6.34
N LEU A 138 6.77 -16.71 -7.20
CA LEU A 138 5.58 -17.57 -7.32
C LEU A 138 5.48 -18.32 -8.65
N GLN A 139 6.47 -18.25 -9.54
CA GLN A 139 6.41 -18.89 -10.85
C GLN A 139 6.20 -20.42 -10.78
N ALA A 140 6.78 -21.08 -9.78
CA ALA A 140 6.63 -22.52 -9.60
C ALA A 140 5.22 -22.96 -9.15
N ARG A 141 4.39 -22.01 -8.73
CA ARG A 141 3.02 -22.22 -8.27
C ARG A 141 1.97 -21.59 -9.20
N ALA A 142 2.38 -21.22 -10.42
CA ALA A 142 1.52 -20.51 -11.38
C ALA A 142 0.19 -21.22 -11.64
N ASP A 143 0.21 -22.55 -11.70
CA ASP A 143 -0.95 -23.39 -11.99
C ASP A 143 -1.70 -23.87 -10.75
N ASP A 144 -1.16 -23.61 -9.53
CA ASP A 144 -1.82 -23.98 -8.28
C ASP A 144 -3.10 -23.15 -8.08
N ALA A 145 -4.14 -23.76 -7.53
CA ALA A 145 -5.32 -23.01 -7.09
C ALA A 145 -4.95 -22.10 -5.91
N VAL A 146 -5.43 -20.86 -5.92
CA VAL A 146 -5.12 -19.90 -4.85
C VAL A 146 -5.55 -20.38 -3.47
N SER A 147 -6.64 -21.15 -3.39
CA SER A 147 -7.12 -21.76 -2.15
C SER A 147 -6.15 -22.76 -1.51
N SER A 148 -5.19 -23.30 -2.27
CA SER A 148 -4.18 -24.23 -1.79
C SER A 148 -2.88 -23.56 -1.33
N LEU A 149 -2.74 -22.23 -1.53
CA LEU A 149 -1.52 -21.52 -1.17
C LEU A 149 -1.35 -21.37 0.34
N PRO A 150 -0.12 -21.56 0.86
CA PRO A 150 0.25 -21.10 2.19
C PRO A 150 0.04 -19.59 2.35
N HIS A 151 -0.14 -19.13 3.59
CA HIS A 151 -0.41 -17.72 3.89
C HIS A 151 0.65 -16.75 3.35
N GLY A 152 1.93 -17.10 3.46
CA GLY A 152 3.04 -16.29 2.91
C GLY A 152 2.96 -16.16 1.39
N ASP A 153 2.60 -17.22 0.66
CA ASP A 153 2.44 -17.19 -0.80
C ASP A 153 1.18 -16.41 -1.22
N GLN A 154 0.10 -16.45 -0.42
CA GLN A 154 -1.05 -15.57 -0.63
C GLN A 154 -0.65 -14.10 -0.52
N ARG A 155 0.19 -13.73 0.46
CA ARG A 155 0.72 -12.37 0.60
C ARG A 155 1.57 -11.94 -0.59
N LYS A 156 2.43 -12.82 -1.11
CA LYS A 156 3.18 -12.56 -2.35
C LYS A 156 2.25 -12.34 -3.55
N LEU A 157 1.17 -13.14 -3.66
CA LEU A 157 0.18 -12.98 -4.71
C LEU A 157 -0.56 -11.64 -4.61
N GLU A 158 -0.90 -11.17 -3.42
CA GLU A 158 -1.50 -9.83 -3.21
C GLU A 158 -0.58 -8.72 -3.73
N VAL A 159 0.71 -8.82 -3.47
CA VAL A 159 1.69 -7.88 -4.03
C VAL A 159 1.77 -7.98 -5.54
N ALA A 160 1.76 -9.21 -6.09
CA ALA A 160 1.74 -9.43 -7.54
C ALA A 160 0.51 -8.77 -8.20
N LEU A 161 -0.68 -8.89 -7.59
CA LEU A 161 -1.88 -8.21 -8.07
C LEU A 161 -1.73 -6.68 -8.03
N LEU A 162 -1.17 -6.15 -6.94
CA LEU A 162 -0.91 -4.71 -6.85
C LEU A 162 0.06 -4.24 -7.92
N MET A 163 1.13 -4.99 -8.19
CA MET A 163 2.07 -4.69 -9.28
C MET A 163 1.40 -4.75 -10.65
N ALA A 164 0.52 -5.74 -10.88
CA ALA A 164 -0.21 -5.88 -12.13
C ALA A 164 -1.12 -4.68 -12.43
N LEU A 165 -1.63 -4.00 -11.41
CA LEU A 165 -2.44 -2.79 -11.53
C LEU A 165 -1.62 -1.54 -11.89
N GLU A 166 -0.29 -1.59 -11.81
CA GLU A 166 0.64 -0.48 -12.15
C GLU A 166 0.24 0.88 -11.56
N PRO A 167 -0.07 1.00 -10.26
CA PRO A 167 -0.51 2.26 -9.70
C PRO A 167 0.60 3.32 -9.70
N GLN A 168 0.21 4.60 -9.55
CA GLN A 168 1.14 5.70 -9.29
C GLN A 168 1.57 5.72 -7.82
N VAL A 169 0.65 5.34 -6.93
CA VAL A 169 0.88 5.28 -5.48
C VAL A 169 0.69 3.85 -5.01
N PHE A 170 1.73 3.29 -4.40
CA PHE A 170 1.71 1.99 -3.74
C PHE A 170 1.52 2.19 -2.24
N MET A 171 0.52 1.54 -1.66
CA MET A 171 0.26 1.56 -0.23
C MET A 171 0.39 0.15 0.35
N PHE A 172 1.37 -0.04 1.22
CA PHE A 172 1.62 -1.31 1.92
C PHE A 172 1.29 -1.16 3.40
N ASP A 173 0.38 -1.99 3.89
CA ASP A 173 -0.03 -2.03 5.29
C ASP A 173 0.48 -3.32 5.94
N GLU A 174 1.57 -3.21 6.70
CA GLU A 174 2.27 -4.31 7.37
C GLU A 174 2.61 -5.48 6.42
N PRO A 175 3.37 -5.22 5.33
CA PRO A 175 3.57 -6.19 4.25
C PRO A 175 4.27 -7.47 4.69
N THR A 176 5.00 -7.45 5.81
CA THR A 176 5.71 -8.61 6.35
C THR A 176 5.00 -9.29 7.52
N ALA A 177 3.81 -8.82 7.91
CA ALA A 177 3.06 -9.41 9.02
C ALA A 177 2.65 -10.87 8.74
N GLY A 178 2.93 -11.75 9.69
CA GLY A 178 2.59 -13.18 9.58
C GLY A 178 3.48 -13.99 8.63
N MET A 179 4.50 -13.37 8.00
CA MET A 179 5.48 -14.06 7.16
C MET A 179 6.65 -14.61 7.99
N ASN A 180 7.18 -15.74 7.56
CA ASN A 180 8.40 -16.29 8.15
C ASN A 180 9.67 -15.53 7.71
N ALA A 181 10.80 -15.81 8.36
CA ALA A 181 12.08 -15.13 8.12
C ALA A 181 12.61 -15.33 6.67
N ALA A 182 12.22 -16.40 5.98
CA ALA A 182 12.64 -16.65 4.61
C ALA A 182 11.75 -15.95 3.57
N GLU A 183 10.50 -15.65 3.91
CA GLU A 183 9.52 -15.05 3.01
C GLU A 183 9.56 -13.51 3.02
N ALA A 184 9.73 -12.91 4.20
CA ALA A 184 9.73 -11.46 4.36
C ALA A 184 10.76 -10.73 3.46
N PRO A 185 12.01 -11.24 3.28
CA PRO A 185 12.99 -10.60 2.41
C PRO A 185 12.53 -10.45 0.95
N VAL A 186 11.74 -11.39 0.42
CA VAL A 186 11.23 -11.33 -0.96
C VAL A 186 10.35 -10.08 -1.16
N ILE A 187 9.48 -9.80 -0.20
CA ILE A 187 8.60 -8.61 -0.24
C ILE A 187 9.40 -7.32 -0.05
N LEU A 188 10.36 -7.32 0.88
CA LEU A 188 11.20 -6.13 1.11
C LEU A 188 12.06 -5.81 -0.10
N ASP A 189 12.65 -6.82 -0.77
CA ASP A 189 13.42 -6.62 -2.00
C ASP A 189 12.54 -6.08 -3.13
N LEU A 190 11.30 -6.54 -3.22
CA LEU A 190 10.36 -6.01 -4.18
C LEU A 190 10.05 -4.54 -3.93
N ILE A 191 9.79 -4.16 -2.67
CA ILE A 191 9.57 -2.76 -2.28
C ILE A 191 10.81 -1.91 -2.61
N ARG A 192 12.03 -2.42 -2.35
CA ARG A 192 13.29 -1.75 -2.75
C ARG A 192 13.39 -1.52 -4.25
N ARG A 193 12.99 -2.52 -5.08
CA ARG A 193 12.97 -2.36 -6.55
C ARG A 193 11.93 -1.35 -7.00
N LEU A 194 10.73 -1.36 -6.42
CA LEU A 194 9.69 -0.37 -6.71
C LEU A 194 10.15 1.06 -6.37
N LYS A 195 10.92 1.23 -5.29
CA LYS A 195 11.51 2.51 -4.88
C LYS A 195 12.50 3.09 -5.90
N GLN A 196 13.10 2.25 -6.76
CA GLN A 196 14.01 2.73 -7.81
C GLN A 196 13.27 3.49 -8.92
N ASP A 197 11.99 3.20 -9.12
CA ASP A 197 11.14 3.96 -10.06
C ASP A 197 10.75 5.30 -9.43
N LYS A 198 11.45 6.37 -9.83
CA LYS A 198 11.24 7.73 -9.31
C LYS A 198 9.91 8.36 -9.71
N THR A 199 9.11 7.69 -10.51
CA THR A 199 7.74 8.12 -10.85
C THR A 199 6.70 7.62 -9.85
N LYS A 200 7.05 6.64 -9.01
CA LYS A 200 6.14 6.02 -8.04
C LYS A 200 6.25 6.67 -6.67
N THR A 201 5.14 6.73 -5.98
CA THR A 201 5.08 7.10 -4.56
C THR A 201 4.80 5.84 -3.74
N ILE A 202 5.53 5.60 -2.67
CA ILE A 202 5.34 4.43 -1.81
C ILE A 202 5.01 4.89 -0.40
N LEU A 203 3.88 4.42 0.13
CA LEU A 203 3.51 4.55 1.54
C LEU A 203 3.61 3.18 2.20
N LEU A 204 4.25 3.13 3.35
CA LEU A 204 4.48 1.91 4.11
C LEU A 204 4.06 2.10 5.56
N VAL A 205 3.14 1.28 6.06
CA VAL A 205 2.92 1.12 7.50
C VAL A 205 3.72 -0.10 7.94
N GLU A 206 4.60 0.08 8.90
CA GLU A 206 5.42 -0.99 9.49
C GLU A 206 5.68 -0.70 10.97
N HIS A 207 5.86 -1.79 11.75
CA HIS A 207 6.19 -1.72 13.18
C HIS A 207 7.65 -2.05 13.46
N LYS A 208 8.32 -2.74 12.53
CA LYS A 208 9.74 -3.09 12.65
C LYS A 208 10.59 -1.89 12.25
N MET A 209 11.18 -1.22 13.23
CA MET A 209 11.93 0.02 12.99
C MET A 209 13.19 -0.19 12.18
N ASP A 210 13.81 -1.36 12.25
CA ASP A 210 14.93 -1.77 11.40
C ASP A 210 14.54 -1.74 9.91
N VAL A 211 13.38 -2.32 9.56
CA VAL A 211 12.83 -2.28 8.20
C VAL A 211 12.49 -0.85 7.78
N VAL A 212 11.88 -0.07 8.67
CA VAL A 212 11.53 1.33 8.40
C VAL A 212 12.78 2.16 8.11
N CYS A 213 13.81 2.08 8.98
CA CYS A 213 15.05 2.85 8.82
C CYS A 213 15.85 2.44 7.56
N GLU A 214 15.75 1.17 7.15
CA GLU A 214 16.41 0.69 5.94
C GLU A 214 15.73 1.17 4.66
N LEU A 215 14.38 1.18 4.63
CA LEU A 215 13.62 1.43 3.41
C LEU A 215 13.18 2.89 3.22
N ALA A 216 12.86 3.58 4.30
CA ALA A 216 12.20 4.87 4.22
C ALA A 216 13.16 6.02 3.87
N ASP A 217 12.73 6.90 2.97
CA ASP A 217 13.35 8.20 2.74
C ASP A 217 12.80 9.25 3.72
N ARG A 218 11.59 9.01 4.22
CA ARG A 218 10.85 9.91 5.12
C ARG A 218 10.00 9.10 6.08
N ILE A 219 9.89 9.57 7.31
CA ILE A 219 9.01 9.01 8.34
C ILE A 219 7.97 10.04 8.74
N VAL A 220 6.72 9.62 8.76
CA VAL A 220 5.57 10.33 9.30
C VAL A 220 5.12 9.61 10.56
N VAL A 221 5.08 10.30 11.69
CA VAL A 221 4.68 9.71 12.97
C VAL A 221 3.29 10.17 13.35
N LEU A 222 2.40 9.21 13.55
CA LEU A 222 1.06 9.45 14.09
C LEU A 222 1.03 9.06 15.57
N HIS A 223 0.39 9.89 16.38
CA HIS A 223 0.10 9.63 17.78
C HIS A 223 -1.28 10.19 18.12
N ASN A 224 -2.14 9.37 18.75
CA ASN A 224 -3.52 9.75 19.09
C ASN A 224 -4.29 10.42 17.94
N GLY A 225 -4.16 9.85 16.73
CA GLY A 225 -4.81 10.34 15.51
C GLY A 225 -4.21 11.59 14.89
N SER A 226 -3.18 12.19 15.47
CA SER A 226 -2.56 13.44 14.99
C SER A 226 -1.14 13.19 14.46
N LEU A 227 -0.70 14.03 13.53
CA LEU A 227 0.68 14.08 13.04
C LEU A 227 1.55 14.75 14.10
N VAL A 228 2.57 14.04 14.61
CA VAL A 228 3.46 14.56 15.66
C VAL A 228 4.90 14.77 15.20
N ALA A 229 5.34 14.06 14.16
CA ALA A 229 6.65 14.28 13.54
C ALA A 229 6.61 13.89 12.06
N ASP A 230 7.46 14.56 11.27
CA ASP A 230 7.55 14.39 9.83
C ASP A 230 8.95 14.81 9.35
N GLY A 231 9.70 13.93 8.72
CA GLY A 231 11.05 14.24 8.26
C GLY A 231 11.89 13.02 7.91
N GLU A 232 13.19 13.25 7.79
CA GLU A 232 14.18 12.20 7.55
C GLU A 232 14.23 11.21 8.73
N PRO A 233 14.48 9.91 8.48
CA PRO A 233 14.47 8.87 9.51
C PRO A 233 15.34 9.19 10.72
N ALA A 234 16.59 9.61 10.49
CA ALA A 234 17.54 9.92 11.57
C ALA A 234 17.05 11.06 12.47
N THR A 235 16.50 12.13 11.86
CA THR A 235 15.99 13.30 12.57
C THR A 235 14.73 12.96 13.38
N VAL A 236 13.81 12.23 12.77
CA VAL A 236 12.55 11.85 13.42
C VAL A 236 12.79 10.92 14.60
N MET A 237 13.67 9.92 14.43
CA MET A 237 14.01 8.95 15.49
C MET A 237 14.77 9.58 16.67
N ALA A 238 15.52 10.65 16.44
CA ALA A 238 16.21 11.41 17.49
C ALA A 238 15.29 12.39 18.24
N SER A 239 14.05 12.62 17.77
CA SER A 239 13.17 13.61 18.37
C SER A 239 12.59 13.12 19.71
N ALA A 240 12.58 14.00 20.73
CA ALA A 240 12.06 13.69 22.06
C ALA A 240 10.58 13.26 22.01
N VAL A 241 9.78 13.88 21.15
CA VAL A 241 8.35 13.57 20.98
C VAL A 241 8.13 12.14 20.50
N VAL A 242 8.99 11.66 19.58
CA VAL A 242 8.90 10.30 19.06
C VAL A 242 9.36 9.29 20.10
N GLN A 243 10.44 9.60 20.83
CA GLN A 243 10.94 8.75 21.90
C GLN A 243 9.90 8.61 23.02
N GLU A 244 9.24 9.69 23.42
CA GLU A 244 8.16 9.68 24.41
C GLU A 244 6.95 8.87 23.91
N ALA A 245 6.51 9.08 22.67
CA ALA A 245 5.37 8.38 22.08
C ALA A 245 5.59 6.87 21.90
N TYR A 246 6.85 6.45 21.64
CA TYR A 246 7.20 5.04 21.39
C TYR A 246 7.70 4.30 22.62
N LEU A 247 8.52 4.97 23.45
CA LEU A 247 9.23 4.32 24.54
C LEU A 247 8.56 4.55 25.90
N GLY A 248 7.56 5.43 25.98
CA GLY A 248 6.91 5.76 27.23
C GLY A 248 7.85 6.35 28.28
N VAL A 249 9.02 6.82 27.84
CA VAL A 249 10.01 7.46 28.72
C VAL A 249 9.55 8.88 28.97
N ALA A 250 8.77 9.07 30.05
CA ALA A 250 8.57 10.41 30.59
C ALA A 250 9.94 11.02 30.89
N LYS A 251 10.21 12.22 30.36
CA LYS A 251 11.33 13.02 30.88
C LYS A 251 11.10 13.17 32.38
N GLU A 252 11.96 12.56 33.19
CA GLU A 252 12.15 13.07 34.54
C GLU A 252 12.54 14.55 34.38
N ALA A 253 11.65 15.41 34.87
CA ALA A 253 11.90 16.84 34.93
C ALA A 253 13.11 17.08 35.82
N ALA A 254 14.17 17.61 35.25
CA ALA A 254 15.31 18.15 36.00
C ALA A 254 14.97 19.56 36.49
#